data_f3118a89ab0e1763e1473a577386e0ad
#
_entry.id   f3118a89ab0e1763e1473a577386e0ad
#
_cell.length_a   1.000
_cell.length_b   1.000
_cell.length_c   1.000
_cell.angle_alpha   90.00
_cell.angle_beta   90.00
_cell.angle_gamma   90.00
#
_symmetry.space_group_name_H-M   'P 1'
#
loop_
_entity.id
_entity.type
_entity.pdbx_description
1 polymer ?
#
loop_
_entity_poly.entity_id
_entity_poly.type
_entity_poly.pdbx_seq_one_letter_code
_entity_poly.pdbx_strand_id
1 'polypeptide(L)'
;MYNTILLAAALQRWDRYSAHALAARDVATAFARAASKPLHVLSAYEYEYMRTIPEITTELQAKFREMSIHQTDSLMIGQLDEYVAPLLAAGIEVSKILRVGNPREIIVQVATSIQADLLIMGSHSKRGLVDISLGGTAQQVSRHAPCTVIMVAPRI
;
A
#
# COMPACT_ATOMS: atom_id res chain seq x y z
N MET A 1 18.10 1.73 -16.09
CA MET A 1 17.18 0.63 -15.73
C MET A 1 16.83 0.75 -14.24
N TYR A 2 15.65 0.36 -13.86
CA TYR A 2 15.20 0.46 -12.46
C TYR A 2 15.83 -0.65 -11.61
N ASN A 3 16.36 -0.26 -10.45
CA ASN A 3 17.04 -1.16 -9.51
C ASN A 3 16.27 -1.36 -8.20
N THR A 4 15.56 -0.35 -7.74
CA THR A 4 14.79 -0.37 -6.50
C THR A 4 13.34 -0.04 -6.81
N ILE A 5 12.51 -1.08 -6.89
CA ILE A 5 11.11 -0.97 -7.30
C ILE A 5 10.21 -1.07 -6.06
N LEU A 6 9.36 -0.09 -5.87
CA LEU A 6 8.37 -0.04 -4.78
C LEU A 6 6.96 -0.17 -5.36
N LEU A 7 6.21 -1.15 -4.87
CA LEU A 7 4.77 -1.28 -5.09
C LEU A 7 4.05 -0.82 -3.82
N ALA A 8 3.26 0.24 -3.94
CA ALA A 8 2.40 0.71 -2.85
C ALA A 8 0.96 0.23 -3.09
N ALA A 9 0.41 -0.52 -2.14
CA ALA A 9 -0.89 -1.12 -2.24
C ALA A 9 -1.81 -0.72 -1.08
N ALA A 10 -3.02 -0.30 -1.41
CA ALA A 10 -4.06 -0.02 -0.42
C ALA A 10 -4.82 -1.32 -0.10
N LEU A 11 -4.47 -1.95 1.01
CA LEU A 11 -4.99 -3.26 1.40
C LEU A 11 -6.00 -3.20 2.54
N GLN A 12 -6.19 -2.04 3.18
CA GLN A 12 -7.10 -1.88 4.32
C GLN A 12 -8.56 -1.92 3.88
N ARG A 13 -9.05 -3.13 3.56
CA ARG A 13 -10.41 -3.39 3.09
C ARG A 13 -10.96 -4.67 3.73
N TRP A 14 -12.29 -4.77 3.78
CA TRP A 14 -13.00 -5.79 4.54
C TRP A 14 -13.01 -7.18 3.91
N ASP A 15 -13.09 -7.29 2.61
CA ASP A 15 -13.42 -8.55 1.96
C ASP A 15 -12.53 -8.94 0.78
N ARG A 16 -11.99 -7.98 0.04
CA ARG A 16 -11.12 -8.23 -1.11
C ARG A 16 -10.35 -6.97 -1.53
N TYR A 17 -9.29 -7.17 -2.28
CA TYR A 17 -8.51 -6.08 -2.83
C TYR A 17 -9.29 -5.32 -3.91
N SER A 18 -8.98 -4.04 -4.05
CA SER A 18 -9.52 -3.24 -5.15
C SER A 18 -8.96 -3.73 -6.50
N ALA A 19 -9.71 -3.48 -7.58
CA ALA A 19 -9.22 -3.77 -8.93
C ALA A 19 -7.93 -3.01 -9.24
N HIS A 20 -7.76 -1.81 -8.71
CA HIS A 20 -6.54 -1.02 -8.85
C HIS A 20 -5.35 -1.66 -8.15
N ALA A 21 -5.52 -2.20 -6.94
CA ALA A 21 -4.45 -2.90 -6.22
C ALA A 21 -4.01 -4.17 -6.96
N LEU A 22 -4.94 -4.91 -7.54
CA LEU A 22 -4.63 -6.10 -8.33
C LEU A 22 -3.92 -5.74 -9.65
N ALA A 23 -4.41 -4.73 -10.36
CA ALA A 23 -3.77 -4.27 -11.59
C ALA A 23 -2.36 -3.72 -11.35
N ALA A 24 -2.15 -2.98 -10.26
CA ALA A 24 -0.82 -2.50 -9.88
C ALA A 24 0.14 -3.65 -9.57
N ARG A 25 -0.33 -4.72 -8.91
CA ARG A 25 0.46 -5.93 -8.66
C ARG A 25 0.90 -6.60 -9.97
N ASP A 26 0.02 -6.70 -10.95
CA ASP A 26 0.35 -7.30 -12.25
C ASP A 26 1.42 -6.49 -12.99
N VAL A 27 1.31 -5.17 -12.98
CA VAL A 27 2.31 -4.27 -13.58
C VAL A 27 3.66 -4.40 -12.85
N ALA A 28 3.65 -4.40 -11.52
CA ALA A 28 4.86 -4.56 -10.72
C ALA A 28 5.54 -5.91 -10.96
N THR A 29 4.75 -6.98 -11.13
CA THR A 29 5.26 -8.30 -11.50
C THR A 29 6.05 -8.25 -12.80
N ALA A 30 5.49 -7.62 -13.82
CA ALA A 30 6.15 -7.49 -15.12
C ALA A 30 7.47 -6.72 -15.03
N PHE A 31 7.49 -5.60 -14.30
CA PHE A 31 8.70 -4.81 -14.10
C PHE A 31 9.77 -5.55 -13.30
N ALA A 32 9.39 -6.20 -12.20
CA ALA A 32 10.35 -6.96 -11.37
C ALA A 32 10.98 -8.11 -12.17
N ARG A 33 10.19 -8.81 -12.97
CA ARG A 33 10.71 -9.86 -13.86
C ARG A 33 11.64 -9.31 -14.92
N ALA A 34 11.25 -8.26 -15.61
CA ALA A 34 12.05 -7.65 -16.66
C ALA A 34 13.39 -7.10 -16.12
N ALA A 35 13.37 -6.52 -14.94
CA ALA A 35 14.56 -6.00 -14.28
C ALA A 35 15.40 -7.07 -13.56
N SER A 36 14.84 -8.25 -13.30
CA SER A 36 15.43 -9.29 -12.43
C SER A 36 15.79 -8.72 -11.07
N LYS A 37 14.90 -7.97 -10.46
CA LYS A 37 15.12 -7.27 -9.18
C LYS A 37 14.06 -7.66 -8.17
N PRO A 38 14.42 -7.60 -6.86
CA PRO A 38 13.44 -7.72 -5.78
C PRO A 38 12.36 -6.64 -5.88
N LEU A 39 11.19 -6.95 -5.38
CA LEU A 39 10.09 -6.00 -5.28
C LEU A 39 9.84 -5.65 -3.82
N HIS A 40 9.90 -4.37 -3.49
CA HIS A 40 9.45 -3.87 -2.21
C HIS A 40 7.94 -3.62 -2.28
N VAL A 41 7.18 -4.19 -1.36
CA VAL A 41 5.72 -4.05 -1.32
C VAL A 41 5.33 -3.37 0.00
N LEU A 42 4.77 -2.19 -0.13
CA LEU A 42 4.34 -1.34 0.98
C LEU A 42 2.82 -1.33 1.09
N SER A 43 2.32 -1.52 2.30
CA SER A 43 0.97 -1.10 2.67
C SER A 43 1.04 -0.16 3.87
N ALA A 44 0.47 1.04 3.70
CA ALA A 44 0.29 2.00 4.78
C ALA A 44 -1.17 1.96 5.23
N TYR A 45 -1.40 2.01 6.53
CA TYR A 45 -2.74 1.95 7.10
C TYR A 45 -2.86 2.79 8.37
N GLU A 46 -4.08 3.17 8.69
CA GLU A 46 -4.39 3.96 9.87
C GLU A 46 -5.32 3.17 10.78
N TYR A 47 -5.19 3.41 12.08
CA TYR A 47 -6.16 2.89 13.05
C TYR A 47 -7.42 3.75 13.01
N GLU A 48 -8.57 3.11 13.04
CA GLU A 48 -9.87 3.79 12.95
C GLU A 48 -10.07 4.79 14.09
N TYR A 49 -9.61 4.46 15.31
CA TYR A 49 -9.74 5.35 16.46
C TYR A 49 -9.01 6.69 16.28
N MET A 50 -7.96 6.75 15.45
CA MET A 50 -7.25 8.02 15.19
C MET A 50 -8.11 9.03 14.43
N ARG A 51 -9.20 8.57 13.83
CA ARG A 51 -10.13 9.41 13.09
C ARG A 51 -11.37 9.82 13.87
N THR A 52 -11.77 9.02 14.87
CA THR A 52 -13.13 9.08 15.42
C THR A 52 -13.25 9.34 16.90
N ILE A 53 -12.19 9.24 17.71
CA ILE A 53 -12.29 9.31 19.17
C ILE A 53 -11.43 10.41 19.75
N PRO A 54 -12.05 11.45 20.35
CA PRO A 54 -11.33 12.37 21.21
C PRO A 54 -10.86 11.65 22.48
N GLU A 55 -9.85 12.16 23.11
CA GLU A 55 -9.15 11.65 24.29
C GLU A 55 -9.85 10.56 25.10
N ILE A 56 -9.21 9.40 25.16
CA ILE A 56 -9.68 8.25 25.94
C ILE A 56 -9.21 8.40 27.37
N THR A 57 -10.16 8.51 28.29
CA THR A 57 -9.89 8.83 29.69
C THR A 57 -10.04 7.67 30.66
N THR A 58 -10.49 6.48 30.23
CA THR A 58 -10.73 5.34 31.10
C THR A 58 -9.82 4.15 30.77
N GLU A 59 -9.50 3.35 31.79
CA GLU A 59 -8.70 2.12 31.65
C GLU A 59 -9.36 1.11 30.71
N LEU A 60 -10.69 0.99 30.75
CA LEU A 60 -11.43 0.11 29.86
C LEU A 60 -11.32 0.55 28.39
N GLN A 61 -11.40 1.83 28.13
CA GLN A 61 -11.21 2.40 26.79
C GLN A 61 -9.78 2.19 26.30
N ALA A 62 -8.78 2.31 27.18
CA ALA A 62 -7.40 2.00 26.85
C ALA A 62 -7.21 0.53 26.46
N LYS A 63 -7.86 -0.41 27.13
CA LYS A 63 -7.84 -1.83 26.77
C LYS A 63 -8.52 -2.11 25.45
N PHE A 64 -9.65 -1.51 25.17
CA PHE A 64 -10.33 -1.60 23.86
C PHE A 64 -9.46 -1.08 22.74
N ARG A 65 -8.76 0.01 22.97
CA ARG A 65 -7.80 0.60 22.03
C ARG A 65 -6.66 -0.35 21.71
N GLU A 66 -6.03 -0.95 22.72
CA GLU A 66 -4.96 -1.94 22.54
C GLU A 66 -5.43 -3.16 21.74
N MET A 67 -6.63 -3.68 22.04
CA MET A 67 -7.22 -4.79 21.31
C MET A 67 -7.50 -4.43 19.86
N SER A 68 -8.02 -3.24 19.60
CA SER A 68 -8.30 -2.74 18.25
C SER A 68 -7.03 -2.57 17.43
N ILE A 69 -5.97 -2.04 18.03
CA ILE A 69 -4.65 -1.93 17.41
C ILE A 69 -4.12 -3.31 17.04
N HIS A 70 -4.13 -4.24 17.99
CA HIS A 70 -3.63 -5.60 17.78
C HIS A 70 -4.40 -6.33 16.66
N GLN A 71 -5.71 -6.20 16.65
CA GLN A 71 -6.56 -6.78 15.60
C GLN A 71 -6.27 -6.19 14.23
N THR A 72 -6.12 -4.88 14.15
CA THR A 72 -5.81 -4.18 12.90
C THR A 72 -4.43 -4.59 12.38
N ASP A 73 -3.42 -4.61 13.23
CA ASP A 73 -2.07 -5.03 12.85
C ASP A 73 -2.06 -6.46 12.32
N SER A 74 -2.72 -7.38 13.03
CA SER A 74 -2.81 -8.79 12.61
C SER A 74 -3.52 -8.95 11.27
N LEU A 75 -4.61 -8.21 11.07
CA LEU A 75 -5.34 -8.20 9.80
C LEU A 75 -4.46 -7.71 8.66
N MET A 76 -3.75 -6.61 8.86
CA MET A 76 -2.91 -6.02 7.82
C MET A 76 -1.70 -6.90 7.48
N ILE A 77 -1.10 -7.56 8.46
CA ILE A 77 -0.04 -8.56 8.21
C ILE A 77 -0.57 -9.68 7.32
N GLY A 78 -1.72 -10.24 7.67
CA GLY A 78 -2.34 -11.32 6.89
C GLY A 78 -2.73 -10.90 5.48
N GLN A 79 -3.27 -9.70 5.31
CA GLN A 79 -3.62 -9.16 4.00
C GLN A 79 -2.40 -8.92 3.11
N LEU A 80 -1.32 -8.41 3.67
CA LEU A 80 -0.09 -8.24 2.92
C LEU A 80 0.51 -9.58 2.51
N ASP A 81 0.54 -10.56 3.41
CA ASP A 81 1.02 -11.90 3.10
C ASP A 81 0.22 -12.55 1.95
N GLU A 82 -1.08 -12.42 1.98
CA GLU A 82 -1.96 -12.91 0.92
C GLU A 82 -1.76 -12.17 -0.40
N TYR A 83 -1.61 -10.84 -0.33
CA TYR A 83 -1.40 -10.00 -1.50
C TYR A 83 -0.10 -10.32 -2.24
N VAL A 84 0.98 -10.63 -1.50
CA VAL A 84 2.28 -10.95 -2.10
C VAL A 84 2.43 -12.42 -2.49
N ALA A 85 1.57 -13.31 -2.04
CA ALA A 85 1.68 -14.73 -2.32
C ALA A 85 1.81 -15.07 -3.81
N PRO A 86 1.04 -14.46 -4.75
CA PRO A 86 1.24 -14.70 -6.18
C PRO A 86 2.60 -14.23 -6.71
N LEU A 87 3.19 -13.19 -6.11
CA LEU A 87 4.52 -12.71 -6.48
C LEU A 87 5.59 -13.72 -6.10
N LEU A 88 5.50 -14.26 -4.89
CA LEU A 88 6.41 -15.31 -4.41
C LEU A 88 6.27 -16.59 -5.25
N ALA A 89 5.05 -16.98 -5.58
CA ALA A 89 4.78 -18.14 -6.46
C ALA A 89 5.35 -17.93 -7.86
N ALA A 90 5.45 -16.70 -8.33
CA ALA A 90 6.07 -16.33 -9.59
C ALA A 90 7.60 -16.26 -9.54
N GLY A 91 8.22 -16.56 -8.40
CA GLY A 91 9.67 -16.53 -8.21
C GLY A 91 10.26 -15.14 -7.98
N ILE A 92 9.44 -14.15 -7.64
CA ILE A 92 9.89 -12.80 -7.34
C ILE A 92 10.27 -12.72 -5.86
N GLU A 93 11.46 -12.23 -5.58
CA GLU A 93 11.88 -11.90 -4.22
C GLU A 93 11.12 -10.66 -3.74
N VAL A 94 10.48 -10.75 -2.57
CA VAL A 94 9.63 -9.68 -2.02
C VAL A 94 10.13 -9.24 -0.66
N SER A 95 10.29 -7.93 -0.50
CA SER A 95 10.49 -7.27 0.79
C SER A 95 9.15 -6.62 1.21
N LYS A 96 8.55 -7.12 2.28
CA LYS A 96 7.28 -6.61 2.79
C LYS A 96 7.49 -5.45 3.75
N ILE A 97 6.76 -4.36 3.55
CA ILE A 97 6.84 -3.16 4.38
C ILE A 97 5.43 -2.79 4.84
N LEU A 98 5.20 -2.81 6.15
CA LEU A 98 3.98 -2.29 6.77
C LEU A 98 4.31 -1.05 7.58
N ARG A 99 3.50 -0.01 7.42
CA ARG A 99 3.64 1.25 8.16
C ARG A 99 2.29 1.77 8.60
N VAL A 100 2.22 2.24 9.82
CA VAL A 100 1.05 2.94 10.35
C VAL A 100 1.21 4.43 10.07
N GLY A 101 0.21 5.02 9.45
CA GLY A 101 0.19 6.45 9.15
C GLY A 101 -0.58 6.79 7.89
N ASN A 102 -0.64 8.07 7.58
CA ASN A 102 -1.31 8.56 6.39
C ASN A 102 -0.59 8.04 5.12
N PRO A 103 -1.26 7.29 4.26
CA PRO A 103 -0.64 6.73 3.05
C PRO A 103 0.03 7.78 2.15
N ARG A 104 -0.55 8.98 2.07
CA ARG A 104 -0.01 10.08 1.24
C ARG A 104 1.40 10.47 1.64
N GLU A 105 1.69 10.44 2.93
CA GLU A 105 3.00 10.81 3.49
C GLU A 105 3.92 9.58 3.57
N ILE A 106 3.40 8.46 4.03
CA ILE A 106 4.17 7.24 4.23
C ILE A 106 4.76 6.73 2.91
N ILE A 107 4.01 6.74 1.82
CA ILE A 107 4.51 6.27 0.52
C ILE A 107 5.73 7.08 0.09
N VAL A 108 5.67 8.39 0.20
CA VAL A 108 6.78 9.27 -0.15
C VAL A 108 7.98 9.06 0.78
N GLN A 109 7.73 8.94 2.09
CA GLN A 109 8.78 8.69 3.07
C GLN A 109 9.50 7.36 2.82
N VAL A 110 8.76 6.29 2.57
CA VAL A 110 9.35 4.97 2.28
C VAL A 110 10.10 4.99 0.95
N ALA A 111 9.51 5.55 -0.10
CA ALA A 111 10.19 5.69 -1.39
C ALA A 111 11.53 6.42 -1.25
N THR A 112 11.57 7.47 -0.44
CA THR A 112 12.80 8.22 -0.16
C THR A 112 13.78 7.39 0.65
N SER A 113 13.33 6.72 1.71
CA SER A 113 14.21 5.98 2.62
C SER A 113 14.89 4.78 1.97
N ILE A 114 14.20 4.07 1.08
CA ILE A 114 14.77 2.95 0.34
C ILE A 114 15.46 3.37 -0.96
N GLN A 115 15.47 4.66 -1.25
CA GLN A 115 16.00 5.20 -2.51
C GLN A 115 15.37 4.54 -3.74
N ALA A 116 14.03 4.42 -3.72
CA ALA A 116 13.29 3.86 -4.84
C ALA A 116 13.53 4.69 -6.11
N ASP A 117 13.74 4.02 -7.22
CA ASP A 117 13.85 4.64 -8.53
C ASP A 117 12.60 4.41 -9.40
N LEU A 118 11.72 3.51 -8.96
CA LEU A 118 10.40 3.30 -9.54
C LEU A 118 9.37 3.03 -8.46
N LEU A 119 8.28 3.78 -8.48
CA LEU A 119 7.11 3.57 -7.64
C LEU A 119 5.91 3.19 -8.52
N ILE A 120 5.26 2.10 -8.18
CA ILE A 120 4.06 1.60 -8.87
C ILE A 120 2.91 1.61 -7.86
N MET A 121 1.79 2.18 -8.24
CA MET A 121 0.59 2.22 -7.39
C MET A 121 -0.69 2.32 -8.22
N GLY A 122 -1.80 1.95 -7.64
CA GLY A 122 -3.11 2.16 -8.26
C GLY A 122 -3.47 3.65 -8.30
N SER A 123 -4.16 4.06 -9.34
CA SER A 123 -4.62 5.44 -9.50
C SER A 123 -5.74 5.82 -8.52
N HIS A 124 -6.46 4.84 -7.98
CA HIS A 124 -7.46 4.98 -6.93
C HIS A 124 -7.34 3.87 -5.90
N SER A 125 -7.68 4.18 -4.64
CA SER A 125 -7.79 3.19 -3.59
C SER A 125 -9.25 2.78 -3.28
N LYS A 126 -10.24 3.51 -3.80
CA LYS A 126 -11.66 3.24 -3.57
C LYS A 126 -12.22 2.31 -4.64
N ARG A 127 -13.11 1.40 -4.19
CA ARG A 127 -13.86 0.50 -5.07
C ARG A 127 -14.90 1.24 -5.90
N GLY A 128 -15.14 0.75 -7.12
CA GLY A 128 -16.27 1.15 -7.95
C GLY A 128 -16.17 2.55 -8.54
N LEU A 129 -15.05 3.23 -8.37
CA LEU A 129 -14.82 4.50 -9.06
C LEU A 129 -14.35 4.24 -10.49
N VAL A 130 -15.19 4.61 -11.43
CA VAL A 130 -14.90 4.56 -12.89
C VAL A 130 -14.38 5.92 -13.36
N ASP A 131 -13.89 6.73 -12.45
CA ASP A 131 -13.38 8.05 -12.76
C ASP A 131 -11.95 7.94 -13.32
N ILE A 132 -11.67 8.65 -14.38
CA ILE A 132 -10.34 8.76 -14.97
C ILE A 132 -9.42 9.70 -14.19
N SER A 133 -9.95 10.44 -13.22
CA SER A 133 -9.15 11.31 -12.36
C SER A 133 -8.32 10.52 -11.36
N LEU A 134 -7.20 11.08 -10.92
CA LEU A 134 -6.40 10.49 -9.86
C LEU A 134 -7.08 10.64 -8.51
N GLY A 135 -7.03 9.59 -7.68
CA GLY A 135 -7.42 9.66 -6.28
C GLY A 135 -6.49 10.59 -5.48
N GLY A 136 -6.95 11.01 -4.28
CA GLY A 136 -6.21 11.95 -3.45
C GLY A 136 -4.79 11.50 -3.10
N THR A 137 -4.61 10.23 -2.77
CA THR A 137 -3.28 9.65 -2.49
C THR A 137 -2.40 9.68 -3.73
N ALA A 138 -2.93 9.26 -4.89
CA ALA A 138 -2.19 9.27 -6.15
C ALA A 138 -1.77 10.67 -6.56
N GLN A 139 -2.63 11.67 -6.40
CA GLN A 139 -2.29 13.07 -6.68
C GLN A 139 -1.15 13.57 -5.79
N GLN A 140 -1.24 13.33 -4.49
CA GLN A 140 -0.22 13.77 -3.53
C GLN A 140 1.13 13.09 -3.80
N VAL A 141 1.12 11.79 -4.02
CA VAL A 141 2.33 11.02 -4.33
C VAL A 141 2.95 11.48 -5.64
N SER A 142 2.16 11.72 -6.69
CA SER A 142 2.68 12.18 -7.98
C SER A 142 3.42 13.51 -7.90
N ARG A 143 3.02 14.37 -6.96
CA ARG A 143 3.65 15.69 -6.76
C ARG A 143 4.94 15.62 -5.94
N HIS A 144 5.07 14.65 -5.05
CA HIS A 144 6.13 14.62 -4.04
C HIS A 144 7.06 13.41 -4.13
N ALA A 145 6.77 12.45 -5.01
CA ALA A 145 7.60 11.26 -5.16
C ALA A 145 9.03 11.62 -5.59
N PRO A 146 10.05 10.96 -5.01
CA PRO A 146 11.44 11.22 -5.36
C PRO A 146 11.89 10.52 -6.65
N CYS A 147 11.00 9.81 -7.34
CA CYS A 147 11.34 8.92 -8.44
C CYS A 147 10.24 8.87 -9.51
N THR A 148 10.48 8.09 -10.54
CA THR A 148 9.46 7.75 -11.56
C THR A 148 8.27 7.06 -10.90
N VAL A 149 7.07 7.48 -11.26
CA VAL A 149 5.82 6.90 -10.75
C VAL A 149 4.96 6.37 -11.89
N ILE A 150 4.51 5.13 -11.73
CA ILE A 150 3.51 4.52 -12.61
C ILE A 150 2.18 4.44 -11.86
N MET A 151 1.18 5.14 -12.37
CA MET A 151 -0.19 5.06 -11.89
C MET A 151 -0.95 4.03 -12.71
N VAL A 152 -1.51 3.02 -12.04
CA VAL A 152 -2.16 1.91 -12.72
C VAL A 152 -3.67 2.00 -12.53
N ALA A 153 -4.40 1.94 -13.63
CA ALA A 153 -5.85 1.76 -13.64
C ALA A 153 -6.20 0.36 -14.18
N PRO A 154 -7.21 -0.30 -13.63
CA PRO A 154 -7.65 -1.58 -14.17
C PRO A 154 -8.24 -1.37 -15.57
N ARG A 155 -8.10 -2.38 -16.42
CA ARG A 155 -8.78 -2.39 -17.71
C ARG A 155 -10.28 -2.59 -17.50
N ILE A 156 -11.04 -1.82 -18.22
CA ILE A 156 -12.50 -1.93 -18.24
C ILE A 156 -12.91 -3.04 -19.20
#